data_359f377f52ab7444b7fbca30b62221c9
#
_entry.id   359f377f52ab7444b7fbca30b62221c9
#
_cell.length_a   1.000
_cell.length_b   1.000
_cell.length_c   1.000
_cell.angle_alpha   90.00
_cell.angle_beta   90.00
_cell.angle_gamma   90.00
#
_symmetry.space_group_name_H-M   'P 1'
#
loop_
_entity.id
_entity.type
_entity.pdbx_description
1 polymer ?
#
loop_
_entity_poly.entity_id
_entity_poly.type
_entity_poly.pdbx_seq_one_letter_code
_entity_poly.pdbx_strand_id
1 'polypeptide(L)'
;MSPRRSKLEIRLKILAAVKQGVDKPTRIMYAANMSWKPVQKILSHLVEQGLLLEVLNTESRQSKRLYRITEKGEKVLDYFEKARDILPLEDVYTGD
;
A
#
# COMPACT_ATOMS: atom_id res chain seq x y z
N MET A 1 -2.08 -11.93 -22.83
CA MET A 1 -1.07 -11.45 -21.89
C MET A 1 -1.72 -10.92 -20.64
N SER A 2 -1.27 -11.40 -19.50
CA SER A 2 -1.87 -10.92 -18.27
C SER A 2 -1.50 -9.44 -18.03
N PRO A 3 -2.44 -8.63 -17.64
CA PRO A 3 -2.16 -7.22 -17.41
C PRO A 3 -1.22 -7.06 -16.24
N ARG A 4 -0.26 -6.22 -16.39
CA ARG A 4 0.64 -5.87 -15.32
C ARG A 4 -0.05 -4.88 -14.42
N ARG A 5 0.05 -5.11 -13.12
CA ARG A 5 -0.42 -4.11 -12.18
C ARG A 5 0.53 -2.93 -12.23
N SER A 6 -0.02 -1.72 -12.28
CA SER A 6 0.80 -0.52 -12.27
C SER A 6 1.40 -0.32 -10.88
N LYS A 7 2.51 0.40 -10.82
CA LYS A 7 3.12 0.75 -9.54
C LYS A 7 2.16 1.54 -8.68
N LEU A 8 1.39 2.42 -9.29
CA LEU A 8 0.39 3.20 -8.58
C LEU A 8 -0.67 2.30 -7.97
N GLU A 9 -1.18 1.35 -8.75
CA GLU A 9 -2.21 0.44 -8.28
C GLU A 9 -1.73 -0.37 -7.08
N ILE A 10 -0.49 -0.88 -7.14
CA ILE A 10 0.07 -1.64 -6.04
C ILE A 10 0.20 -0.78 -4.78
N ARG A 11 0.68 0.46 -4.94
CA ARG A 11 0.82 1.37 -3.81
C ARG A 11 -0.52 1.73 -3.19
N LEU A 12 -1.52 1.95 -4.00
CA LEU A 12 -2.86 2.23 -3.50
C LEU A 12 -3.44 1.03 -2.77
N LYS A 13 -3.18 -0.17 -3.27
CA LYS A 13 -3.64 -1.38 -2.61
C LYS A 13 -2.99 -1.55 -1.25
N ILE A 14 -1.71 -1.24 -1.14
CA ILE A 14 -1.00 -1.29 0.13
C ILE A 14 -1.56 -0.26 1.11
N LEU A 15 -1.74 0.98 0.64
CA LEU A 15 -2.31 2.03 1.49
C LEU A 15 -3.70 1.65 1.99
N ALA A 16 -4.53 1.09 1.11
CA ALA A 16 -5.87 0.66 1.48
C ALA A 16 -5.83 -0.44 2.53
N ALA A 17 -4.94 -1.41 2.37
CA ALA A 17 -4.80 -2.50 3.32
C ALA A 17 -4.37 -1.99 4.70
N VAL A 18 -3.39 -1.09 4.73
CA VAL A 18 -2.92 -0.52 6.00
C VAL A 18 -4.01 0.31 6.66
N LYS A 19 -4.77 1.05 5.87
CA LYS A 19 -5.90 1.82 6.39
C LYS A 19 -6.94 0.91 7.06
N GLN A 20 -7.13 -0.29 6.53
CA GLN A 20 -8.08 -1.25 7.07
C GLN A 20 -7.54 -2.01 8.29
N GLY A 21 -6.31 -1.76 8.69
CA GLY A 21 -5.73 -2.37 9.86
C GLY A 21 -4.71 -3.47 9.58
N VAL A 22 -4.38 -3.71 8.32
CA VAL A 22 -3.34 -4.68 7.97
C VAL A 22 -2.00 -3.98 8.19
N ASP A 23 -1.38 -4.27 9.33
CA ASP A 23 -0.21 -3.51 9.77
C ASP A 23 1.10 -4.29 9.73
N LYS A 24 1.05 -5.61 9.63
CA LYS A 24 2.26 -6.44 9.63
C LYS A 24 2.80 -6.59 8.22
N PRO A 25 4.12 -6.45 8.02
CA PRO A 25 4.71 -6.53 6.68
C PRO A 25 4.33 -7.79 5.92
N THR A 26 4.33 -8.94 6.59
CA THR A 26 3.97 -10.20 5.92
C THR A 26 2.52 -10.21 5.46
N ARG A 27 1.63 -9.65 6.27
CA ARG A 27 0.22 -9.57 5.89
C ARG A 27 -0.01 -8.55 4.76
N ILE A 28 0.75 -7.46 4.79
CA ILE A 28 0.71 -6.49 3.70
C ILE A 28 1.18 -7.13 2.40
N MET A 29 2.24 -7.94 2.49
CA MET A 29 2.75 -8.69 1.34
C MET A 29 1.66 -9.58 0.73
N TYR A 30 0.96 -10.33 1.56
CA TYR A 30 -0.12 -11.18 1.07
C TYR A 30 -1.29 -10.36 0.50
N ALA A 31 -1.64 -9.28 1.17
CA ALA A 31 -2.71 -8.42 0.69
C ALA A 31 -2.40 -7.82 -0.68
N ALA A 32 -1.13 -7.49 -0.91
CA ALA A 32 -0.70 -6.93 -2.18
C ALA A 32 -0.38 -8.01 -3.22
N ASN A 33 -0.38 -9.27 -2.80
CA ASN A 33 -0.04 -10.40 -3.66
C ASN A 33 1.33 -10.22 -4.32
N MET A 34 2.31 -9.95 -3.46
CA MET A 34 3.68 -9.68 -3.90
C MET A 34 4.66 -10.52 -3.11
N SER A 35 5.88 -10.65 -3.64
CA SER A 35 6.96 -11.29 -2.91
C SER A 35 7.61 -10.31 -1.94
N TRP A 36 8.43 -10.83 -1.04
CA TRP A 36 8.94 -10.08 0.11
C TRP A 36 9.82 -8.88 -0.26
N LYS A 37 10.80 -9.11 -1.14
CA LYS A 37 11.73 -8.03 -1.47
C LYS A 37 11.06 -6.82 -2.13
N PRO A 38 10.23 -7.03 -3.15
CA PRO A 38 9.54 -5.89 -3.76
C PRO A 38 8.64 -5.14 -2.77
N VAL A 39 7.92 -5.86 -1.90
CA VAL A 39 7.04 -5.18 -0.97
C VAL A 39 7.81 -4.37 0.06
N GLN A 40 8.96 -4.88 0.53
CA GLN A 40 9.79 -4.11 1.45
C GLN A 40 10.26 -2.81 0.82
N LYS A 41 10.64 -2.86 -0.43
CA LYS A 41 11.10 -1.68 -1.15
C LYS A 41 10.00 -0.64 -1.28
N ILE A 42 8.79 -1.09 -1.59
CA ILE A 42 7.64 -0.20 -1.70
C ILE A 42 7.29 0.40 -0.34
N LEU A 43 7.29 -0.41 0.71
CA LEU A 43 7.01 0.08 2.05
C LEU A 43 8.01 1.16 2.46
N SER A 44 9.29 0.95 2.18
CA SER A 44 10.32 1.95 2.47
C SER A 44 10.05 3.26 1.74
N HIS A 45 9.71 3.16 0.46
CA HIS A 45 9.39 4.35 -0.33
C HIS A 45 8.18 5.10 0.21
N LEU A 46 7.14 4.36 0.61
CA LEU A 46 5.94 4.98 1.14
C LEU A 46 6.21 5.70 2.47
N VAL A 47 7.09 5.11 3.29
CA VAL A 47 7.51 5.77 4.53
C VAL A 47 8.31 7.03 4.22
N GLU A 48 9.25 6.96 3.27
CA GLU A 48 10.03 8.13 2.87
C GLU A 48 9.16 9.25 2.34
N GLN A 49 8.10 8.90 1.63
CA GLN A 49 7.16 9.87 1.08
C GLN A 49 6.19 10.41 2.11
N GLY A 50 6.24 9.90 3.34
CA GLY A 50 5.34 10.36 4.40
C GLY A 50 3.93 9.83 4.30
N LEU A 51 3.71 8.78 3.52
CA LEU A 51 2.39 8.18 3.34
C LEU A 51 2.12 7.09 4.35
N LEU A 52 3.16 6.42 4.82
CA LEU A 52 3.09 5.43 5.88
C LEU A 52 4.05 5.80 6.99
N LEU A 53 3.73 5.33 8.19
CA LEU A 53 4.57 5.47 9.35
C LEU A 53 4.98 4.07 9.81
N GLU A 54 6.27 3.88 10.03
CA GLU A 54 6.78 2.63 10.57
C GLU A 54 6.86 2.74 12.09
N VAL A 55 6.25 1.80 12.76
CA VAL A 55 6.19 1.77 14.21
C VAL A 55 6.78 0.45 14.69
N LEU A 56 7.60 0.50 15.73
CA LEU A 56 8.13 -0.71 16.34
C LEU A 56 7.21 -1.18 17.44
N ASN A 57 6.81 -2.43 17.37
CA ASN A 57 6.03 -3.04 18.43
C ASN A 57 6.97 -3.64 19.46
N THR A 58 7.14 -2.96 20.58
CA THR A 58 8.05 -3.40 21.63
C THR A 58 7.40 -4.30 22.66
N GLU A 59 6.08 -4.50 22.56
CA GLU A 59 5.36 -5.31 23.53
C GLU A 59 5.56 -6.82 23.33
N SER A 60 5.92 -7.24 22.12
CA SER A 60 6.18 -8.64 21.88
C SER A 60 7.67 -8.91 22.00
N ARG A 61 8.01 -10.16 22.36
CA ARG A 61 9.41 -10.58 22.45
C ARG A 61 10.16 -10.41 21.16
N GLN A 62 9.45 -10.46 20.05
CA GLN A 62 10.01 -10.21 18.74
C GLN A 62 9.63 -8.79 18.37
N SER A 63 10.60 -7.89 18.39
CA SER A 63 10.33 -6.54 17.94
C SER A 63 9.95 -6.61 16.47
N LYS A 64 8.71 -6.28 16.19
CA LYS A 64 8.19 -6.32 14.84
C LYS A 64 7.85 -4.93 14.39
N ARG A 65 8.14 -4.68 13.12
CA ARG A 65 7.74 -3.45 12.51
C ARG A 65 6.26 -3.52 12.17
N LEU A 66 5.57 -2.44 12.48
CA LEU A 66 4.18 -2.28 12.09
C LEU A 66 4.08 -1.03 11.24
N TYR A 67 3.10 -0.99 10.38
CA TYR A 67 2.88 0.16 9.52
C TYR A 67 1.52 0.76 9.79
N ARG A 68 1.47 2.09 9.77
CA ARG A 68 0.23 2.82 9.92
C ARG A 68 0.14 3.84 8.81
N ILE A 69 -1.08 4.12 8.37
CA ILE A 69 -1.27 5.14 7.35
C ILE A 69 -1.23 6.52 8.01
N THR A 70 -0.57 7.46 7.36
CA THR A 70 -0.52 8.84 7.83
C THR A 70 -1.72 9.61 7.31
N GLU A 71 -1.94 10.83 7.84
CA GLU A 71 -2.97 11.70 7.31
C GLU A 71 -2.75 11.98 5.83
N LYS A 72 -1.48 12.22 5.45
CA LYS A 72 -1.14 12.42 4.05
C LYS A 72 -1.47 11.20 3.22
N GLY A 73 -1.17 10.00 3.75
CA GLY A 73 -1.49 8.75 3.07
C GLY A 73 -2.98 8.57 2.87
N GLU A 74 -3.77 8.91 3.87
CA GLU A 74 -5.22 8.83 3.76
C GLU A 74 -5.77 9.79 2.70
N LYS A 75 -5.21 11.00 2.64
CA LYS A 75 -5.62 11.98 1.63
C LYS A 75 -5.31 11.51 0.22
N VAL A 76 -4.13 10.93 0.03
CA VAL A 76 -3.73 10.40 -1.27
C VAL A 76 -4.66 9.26 -1.68
N LEU A 77 -4.90 8.34 -0.76
CA LEU A 77 -5.78 7.20 -1.02
C LEU A 77 -7.19 7.68 -1.37
N ASP A 78 -7.73 8.60 -0.59
CA ASP A 78 -9.07 9.14 -0.80
C ASP A 78 -9.18 9.82 -2.17
N TYR A 79 -8.16 10.60 -2.53
CA TYR A 79 -8.13 11.29 -3.81
C TYR A 79 -8.23 10.30 -4.98
N PHE A 80 -7.42 9.24 -4.93
CA PHE A 80 -7.42 8.26 -6.01
C PHE A 80 -8.66 7.39 -6.03
N GLU A 81 -9.23 7.09 -4.87
CA GLU A 81 -10.48 6.35 -4.81
C GLU A 81 -11.62 7.14 -5.43
N LYS A 82 -11.67 8.44 -5.16
CA LYS A 82 -12.65 9.32 -5.78
C LYS A 82 -12.44 9.46 -7.28
N ALA A 83 -11.18 9.56 -7.69
CA ALA A 83 -10.87 9.64 -9.11
C ALA A 83 -11.30 8.37 -9.83
N ARG A 84 -11.16 7.22 -9.17
CA ARG A 84 -11.58 5.94 -9.74
C ARG A 84 -13.08 5.89 -9.97
N ASP A 85 -13.85 6.51 -9.09
CA ASP A 85 -15.30 6.57 -9.24
C ASP A 85 -15.73 7.46 -10.42
N ILE A 86 -14.93 8.48 -10.71
CA ILE A 86 -15.24 9.42 -11.80
C ILE A 86 -14.67 8.93 -13.11
N LEU A 87 -13.43 8.42 -13.07
CA LEU A 87 -12.75 7.90 -14.25
C LEU A 87 -12.55 6.41 -14.08
N PRO A 88 -13.11 5.60 -14.97
CA PRO A 88 -12.91 4.15 -14.87
C PRO A 88 -11.46 3.80 -15.18
N LEU A 89 -10.65 3.71 -14.14
CA LEU A 89 -9.21 3.46 -14.28
C LEU A 89 -8.90 2.13 -14.98
N GLU A 90 -9.80 1.18 -14.87
CA GLU A 90 -9.64 -0.09 -15.58
C GLU A 90 -9.58 0.10 -17.09
N ASP A 91 -10.23 1.12 -17.62
CA ASP A 91 -10.14 1.43 -19.05
C ASP A 91 -8.75 1.92 -19.40
N VAL A 92 -8.06 2.51 -18.46
CA VAL A 92 -6.69 2.96 -18.67
C VAL A 92 -5.73 1.79 -18.67
N TYR A 93 -5.99 0.80 -17.82
CA TYR A 93 -5.11 -0.36 -17.71
C TYR A 93 -5.36 -1.40 -18.78
N THR A 94 -6.59 -1.52 -19.23
CA THR A 94 -6.95 -2.53 -20.22
C THR A 94 -6.85 -2.03 -21.63
N GLY A 95 -6.57 -0.75 -21.80
CA GLY A 95 -6.45 -0.15 -23.11
C GLY A 95 -5.16 -0.50 -23.82
N ASP A 96 -4.33 -1.27 -23.22
CA ASP A 96 -3.08 -1.69 -23.82
C ASP A 96 -3.25 -2.75 -24.89
#